data_e2484ded6b9d2b0deef3e16c28ec870a
#
_entry.id   e2484ded6b9d2b0deef3e16c28ec870a
#
_cell.length_a   1.000
_cell.length_b   1.000
_cell.length_c   1.000
_cell.angle_alpha   90.00
_cell.angle_beta   90.00
_cell.angle_gamma   90.00
#
_symmetry.space_group_name_H-M   'P 1'
#
loop_
_entity.id
_entity.type
_entity.pdbx_description
1 polymer ?
#
loop_
_entity_poly.entity_id
_entity_poly.type
_entity_poly.pdbx_seq_one_letter_code
_entity_poly.pdbx_strand_id
1 'polypeptide(L)'
;MGKKANIKKIVRELIKEKEGKDKKDKRKIKKELIKGMWREEQVKEKDKKKEASHHPKKEKFKIKLSFNGKKIFGGALVAIMLSILITTGYLLFEKVFKPISIAKYLPSDRTIAFVEFNSNFNHNQLTKSFELLQDYPEYSEKKVQELLEQKLVGNYDADLKVWLGRNMGVVFMKGKSDGKILEKIYFAEAINKSNAKRFIENKKTYAKMEYAGYEIYAAETGENIAFIDSYLIYTKDKKTIENLLDFQNSENKSVFLSEKYSRISNNMPINKVAFLYVNFNEVSEAFLKKIPLLRNMDINFQQLMPLIKVLDSDGMALIAMNDKFAVQSFLTLNVDKVKEEKYINMKEKYSASITQYVSENALAFYGGQNIEGQIKRFIEILSSGKQSVVENFDKILQNYTQKYFGSEVIFNLDIMPLLKNEYALAIENEGGKPIYKFFLELSDKKKDIQILEKIANNFAKIGGVYKQEVIEHTLPDGTVSKEIVAVPEAIKKESEDYKGIKITGLKIGGESKGFFYAIIDNIAIISDSFNGIKNSIDLKENKSNLKVSDTFLKLITPVLKNSDEISYFNLAKLLPNLPLPISEISGGNNYFDDGIVSINYLHVK
;
A
#
# COMPACT_ATOMS: atom_id res chain seq x y z
N MET A 1 26.39 19.48 -17.22
CA MET A 1 26.48 19.60 -15.74
C MET A 1 25.81 20.86 -15.13
N GLY A 2 25.52 21.94 -15.90
CA GLY A 2 25.04 23.22 -15.35
C GLY A 2 23.58 23.28 -14.87
N LYS A 3 22.64 22.53 -15.44
CA LYS A 3 21.21 22.63 -15.08
C LYS A 3 20.81 22.00 -13.75
N LYS A 4 21.46 20.91 -13.33
CA LYS A 4 21.17 20.26 -12.03
C LYS A 4 21.62 21.08 -10.82
N ALA A 5 22.69 21.86 -10.97
CA ALA A 5 23.18 22.74 -9.91
C ALA A 5 22.24 23.94 -9.65
N ASN A 6 21.62 24.47 -10.71
CA ASN A 6 20.68 25.60 -10.59
C ASN A 6 19.37 25.22 -9.91
N ILE A 7 18.82 24.05 -10.20
CA ILE A 7 17.58 23.56 -9.57
C ILE A 7 17.79 23.31 -8.06
N LYS A 8 18.93 22.70 -7.67
CA LYS A 8 19.27 22.52 -6.25
C LYS A 8 19.44 23.85 -5.49
N LYS A 9 19.95 24.90 -6.18
CA LYS A 9 20.11 26.21 -5.58
C LYS A 9 18.76 26.92 -5.39
N ILE A 10 17.88 26.88 -6.39
CA ILE A 10 16.53 27.46 -6.34
C ILE A 10 15.67 26.77 -5.26
N VAL A 11 15.74 25.44 -5.15
CA VAL A 11 15.01 24.69 -4.11
C VAL A 11 15.53 25.02 -2.71
N ARG A 12 16.85 25.19 -2.53
CA ARG A 12 17.43 25.61 -1.23
C ARG A 12 17.07 27.05 -0.86
N GLU A 13 17.01 27.94 -1.81
CA GLU A 13 16.60 29.35 -1.58
C GLU A 13 15.11 29.43 -1.25
N LEU A 14 14.25 28.68 -1.93
CA LEU A 14 12.81 28.58 -1.62
C LEU A 14 12.53 27.96 -0.25
N ILE A 15 13.35 27.03 0.20
CA ILE A 15 13.22 26.43 1.54
C ILE A 15 13.68 27.43 2.63
N LYS A 16 14.79 28.16 2.41
CA LYS A 16 15.27 29.17 3.38
C LYS A 16 14.34 30.38 3.50
N GLU A 17 13.70 30.79 2.42
CA GLU A 17 12.78 31.93 2.43
C GLU A 17 11.44 31.62 3.14
N LYS A 18 11.17 30.34 3.45
CA LYS A 18 9.88 29.85 3.98
C LYS A 18 9.92 29.24 5.36
N GLU A 19 11.03 29.31 6.08
CA GLU A 19 11.10 28.86 7.49
C GLU A 19 10.18 29.64 8.45
N GLY A 20 9.47 30.68 7.95
CA GLY A 20 8.56 31.55 8.72
C GLY A 20 7.10 31.56 8.28
N LYS A 21 6.65 30.68 7.35
CA LYS A 21 5.29 30.79 6.80
C LYS A 21 4.45 29.52 6.92
N ASP A 22 3.20 29.79 7.25
CA ASP A 22 1.99 29.06 7.59
C ASP A 22 1.72 27.67 6.95
N LYS A 23 0.92 26.84 7.67
CA LYS A 23 0.41 25.48 7.32
C LYS A 23 -0.12 25.31 5.88
N LYS A 24 -0.65 26.36 5.26
CA LYS A 24 -1.15 26.36 3.87
C LYS A 24 -0.06 26.12 2.84
N ASP A 25 1.14 26.63 3.06
CA ASP A 25 2.26 26.52 2.12
C ASP A 25 2.94 25.15 2.14
N LYS A 26 2.98 24.48 3.29
CA LYS A 26 3.48 23.10 3.40
C LYS A 26 2.60 22.12 2.62
N ARG A 27 1.28 22.33 2.58
CA ARG A 27 0.32 21.54 1.77
C ARG A 27 0.56 21.72 0.26
N LYS A 28 0.96 22.91 -0.16
CA LYS A 28 1.25 23.23 -1.58
C LYS A 28 2.53 22.54 -2.06
N ILE A 29 3.57 22.55 -1.22
CA ILE A 29 4.85 21.87 -1.49
C ILE A 29 4.65 20.35 -1.59
N LYS A 30 3.81 19.76 -0.72
CA LYS A 30 3.46 18.34 -0.75
C LYS A 30 2.73 17.96 -2.07
N LYS A 31 1.81 18.79 -2.55
CA LYS A 31 1.14 18.60 -3.86
C LYS A 31 2.11 18.65 -5.04
N GLU A 32 3.08 19.55 -4.98
CA GLU A 32 4.10 19.71 -6.03
C GLU A 32 5.08 18.52 -6.06
N LEU A 33 5.45 17.97 -4.90
CA LEU A 33 6.29 16.77 -4.80
C LEU A 33 5.61 15.53 -5.39
N ILE A 34 4.35 15.29 -5.04
CA ILE A 34 3.56 14.17 -5.59
C ILE A 34 3.34 14.33 -7.10
N LYS A 35 3.05 15.54 -7.57
CA LYS A 35 2.98 15.84 -9.02
C LYS A 35 4.33 15.72 -9.73
N GLY A 36 5.43 16.08 -9.07
CA GLY A 36 6.78 15.97 -9.61
C GLY A 36 7.19 14.53 -9.90
N MET A 37 6.86 13.60 -9.00
CA MET A 37 7.15 12.17 -9.17
C MET A 37 6.53 11.59 -10.45
N TRP A 38 5.30 11.99 -10.79
CA TRP A 38 4.60 11.50 -12.00
C TRP A 38 5.03 12.21 -13.30
N ARG A 39 5.44 13.48 -13.22
CA ARG A 39 5.89 14.24 -14.41
C ARG A 39 7.26 13.80 -14.91
N GLU A 40 8.20 13.47 -14.03
CA GLU A 40 9.55 13.06 -14.45
C GLU A 40 9.55 11.73 -15.22
N GLU A 41 8.66 10.78 -14.88
CA GLU A 41 8.54 9.53 -15.63
C GLU A 41 7.93 9.74 -17.03
N GLN A 42 6.92 10.59 -17.16
CA GLN A 42 6.29 10.89 -18.45
C GLN A 42 7.23 11.68 -19.41
N VAL A 43 8.14 12.51 -18.86
CA VAL A 43 9.10 13.27 -19.66
C VAL A 43 10.23 12.39 -20.17
N LYS A 44 10.76 11.47 -19.35
CA LYS A 44 11.80 10.52 -19.78
C LYS A 44 11.35 9.58 -20.89
N GLU A 45 10.06 9.25 -20.93
CA GLU A 45 9.48 8.40 -21.96
C GLU A 45 9.35 9.13 -23.33
N LYS A 46 9.05 10.42 -23.31
CA LYS A 46 9.01 11.25 -24.52
C LYS A 46 10.41 11.47 -25.13
N ASP A 47 11.43 11.58 -24.29
CA ASP A 47 12.79 11.81 -24.76
C ASP A 47 13.42 10.53 -25.36
N LYS A 48 13.15 9.34 -24.80
CA LYS A 48 13.60 8.06 -25.37
C LYS A 48 12.99 7.74 -26.73
N LYS A 49 11.75 8.14 -27.01
CA LYS A 49 11.12 7.98 -28.33
C LYS A 49 11.65 8.95 -29.39
N LYS A 50 12.27 10.07 -29.00
CA LYS A 50 12.88 11.03 -29.93
C LYS A 50 14.32 10.68 -30.34
N GLU A 51 15.04 9.90 -29.54
CA GLU A 51 16.43 9.51 -29.87
C GLU A 51 16.54 8.34 -30.87
N ALA A 52 15.44 7.61 -31.14
CA ALA A 52 15.43 6.46 -32.04
C ALA A 52 15.19 6.77 -33.52
N SER A 53 14.97 8.02 -33.88
CA SER A 53 14.79 8.42 -35.30
C SER A 53 15.44 9.77 -35.56
N HIS A 54 16.59 9.77 -36.14
CA HIS A 54 17.13 10.71 -37.15
C HIS A 54 18.61 10.99 -36.96
N HIS A 55 19.39 10.54 -37.92
CA HIS A 55 20.63 11.19 -38.31
C HIS A 55 20.28 12.32 -39.30
N PRO A 56 20.59 13.57 -39.03
CA PRO A 56 20.55 14.60 -40.07
C PRO A 56 21.94 15.13 -40.44
N LYS A 57 22.09 15.29 -41.74
CA LYS A 57 23.17 16.05 -42.39
C LYS A 57 23.21 17.50 -41.87
N LYS A 58 24.45 17.97 -41.57
CA LYS A 58 24.71 19.34 -41.16
C LYS A 58 24.54 20.30 -42.33
N GLU A 59 23.50 21.10 -42.34
CA GLU A 59 23.46 22.39 -43.09
C GLU A 59 23.46 23.55 -42.11
N LYS A 60 24.44 24.48 -42.32
CA LYS A 60 24.57 25.68 -41.52
C LYS A 60 23.64 26.76 -42.09
N PHE A 61 22.47 26.94 -41.47
CA PHE A 61 21.64 28.13 -41.75
C PHE A 61 22.02 29.27 -40.78
N LYS A 62 22.53 30.39 -41.37
CA LYS A 62 22.71 31.67 -40.66
C LYS A 62 21.42 32.48 -40.80
N ILE A 63 20.58 32.50 -39.78
CA ILE A 63 19.42 33.39 -39.71
C ILE A 63 19.86 34.69 -39.03
N LYS A 64 19.85 35.78 -39.78
CA LYS A 64 19.93 37.15 -39.23
C LYS A 64 18.54 37.55 -38.74
N LEU A 65 18.33 37.50 -37.42
CA LEU A 65 17.12 38.02 -36.76
C LEU A 65 17.27 39.54 -36.57
N SER A 66 16.51 40.33 -37.32
CA SER A 66 16.31 41.74 -37.01
C SER A 66 15.20 41.86 -35.95
N PHE A 67 15.57 42.35 -34.80
CA PHE A 67 14.67 42.49 -33.65
C PHE A 67 13.78 43.73 -33.80
N ASN A 68 12.48 43.51 -34.00
CA ASN A 68 11.47 44.58 -33.96
C ASN A 68 10.64 44.39 -32.68
N GLY A 69 11.00 45.08 -31.58
CA GLY A 69 10.51 44.87 -30.22
C GLY A 69 8.96 44.91 -30.04
N LYS A 70 8.26 45.68 -30.93
CA LYS A 70 6.79 45.75 -30.88
C LYS A 70 6.09 44.46 -31.35
N LYS A 71 6.69 43.68 -32.27
CA LYS A 71 6.13 42.40 -32.75
C LYS A 71 6.39 41.27 -31.77
N ILE A 72 7.46 41.32 -30.98
CA ILE A 72 7.79 40.33 -29.96
C ILE A 72 6.86 40.48 -28.76
N PHE A 73 6.54 41.70 -28.34
CA PHE A 73 5.61 41.97 -27.27
C PHE A 73 4.19 41.49 -27.61
N GLY A 74 3.74 41.74 -28.86
CA GLY A 74 2.47 41.21 -29.37
C GLY A 74 2.43 39.67 -29.40
N GLY A 75 3.50 39.02 -29.87
CA GLY A 75 3.63 37.56 -29.90
C GLY A 75 3.67 36.92 -28.53
N ALA A 76 4.36 37.53 -27.56
CA ALA A 76 4.39 37.08 -26.18
C ALA A 76 3.02 37.20 -25.49
N LEU A 77 2.29 38.29 -25.76
CA LEU A 77 0.94 38.50 -25.19
C LEU A 77 -0.08 37.51 -25.78
N VAL A 78 0.02 37.19 -27.06
CA VAL A 78 -0.80 36.15 -27.72
C VAL A 78 -0.45 34.75 -27.16
N ALA A 79 0.82 34.45 -26.94
CA ALA A 79 1.24 33.18 -26.35
C ALA A 79 0.76 33.03 -24.89
N ILE A 80 0.77 34.10 -24.10
CA ILE A 80 0.23 34.15 -22.75
C ILE A 80 -1.29 33.99 -22.77
N MET A 81 -2.02 34.68 -23.65
CA MET A 81 -3.47 34.51 -23.79
C MET A 81 -3.85 33.11 -24.25
N LEU A 82 -3.12 32.52 -25.21
CA LEU A 82 -3.32 31.11 -25.61
C LEU A 82 -3.04 30.12 -24.47
N SER A 83 -1.99 30.36 -23.70
CA SER A 83 -1.69 29.54 -22.51
C SER A 83 -2.78 29.64 -21.45
N ILE A 84 -3.31 30.85 -21.20
CA ILE A 84 -4.45 31.08 -20.28
C ILE A 84 -5.70 30.41 -20.84
N LEU A 85 -5.99 30.52 -22.13
CA LEU A 85 -7.14 29.88 -22.77
C LEU A 85 -7.04 28.35 -22.73
N ILE A 86 -5.86 27.78 -23.01
CA ILE A 86 -5.63 26.34 -22.92
C ILE A 86 -5.74 25.87 -21.47
N THR A 87 -5.16 26.60 -20.51
CA THR A 87 -5.24 26.26 -19.09
C THR A 87 -6.66 26.41 -18.56
N THR A 88 -7.37 27.46 -18.94
CA THR A 88 -8.77 27.67 -18.54
C THR A 88 -9.70 26.66 -19.23
N GLY A 89 -9.46 26.38 -20.51
CA GLY A 89 -10.17 25.32 -21.24
C GLY A 89 -9.92 23.94 -20.64
N TYR A 90 -8.69 23.63 -20.23
CA TYR A 90 -8.34 22.40 -19.53
C TYR A 90 -9.01 22.31 -18.14
N LEU A 91 -9.00 23.41 -17.37
CA LEU A 91 -9.64 23.47 -16.06
C LEU A 91 -11.17 23.40 -16.15
N LEU A 92 -11.77 24.02 -17.19
CA LEU A 92 -13.20 23.90 -17.49
C LEU A 92 -13.54 22.50 -17.98
N PHE A 93 -12.71 21.91 -18.84
CA PHE A 93 -12.86 20.53 -19.31
C PHE A 93 -12.76 19.55 -18.14
N GLU A 94 -11.78 19.71 -17.23
CA GLU A 94 -11.71 18.90 -16.00
C GLU A 94 -12.94 19.07 -15.10
N LYS A 95 -13.48 20.28 -14.96
CA LYS A 95 -14.68 20.53 -14.14
C LYS A 95 -15.96 20.00 -14.76
N VAL A 96 -16.11 20.11 -16.07
CA VAL A 96 -17.33 19.74 -16.80
C VAL A 96 -17.35 18.26 -17.16
N PHE A 97 -16.19 17.64 -17.41
CA PHE A 97 -16.05 16.25 -17.85
C PHE A 97 -15.46 15.30 -16.81
N LYS A 98 -15.18 15.77 -15.58
CA LYS A 98 -14.87 14.84 -14.49
C LYS A 98 -16.08 13.95 -14.26
N PRO A 99 -15.93 12.61 -14.35
CA PRO A 99 -17.02 11.73 -13.94
C PRO A 99 -17.39 12.07 -12.50
N ILE A 100 -18.68 12.24 -12.26
CA ILE A 100 -19.19 12.52 -10.92
C ILE A 100 -18.99 11.24 -10.13
N SER A 101 -18.11 11.23 -9.12
CA SER A 101 -17.91 10.04 -8.28
C SER A 101 -19.18 9.65 -7.55
N ILE A 102 -19.40 8.34 -7.39
CA ILE A 102 -20.47 7.80 -6.53
C ILE A 102 -20.47 8.41 -5.12
N ALA A 103 -19.31 8.83 -4.62
CA ALA A 103 -19.13 9.50 -3.34
C ALA A 103 -20.09 10.69 -3.11
N LYS A 104 -20.58 11.35 -4.19
CA LYS A 104 -21.55 12.44 -4.11
C LYS A 104 -22.90 11.99 -3.54
N TYR A 105 -23.25 10.73 -3.78
CA TYR A 105 -24.57 10.17 -3.45
C TYR A 105 -24.55 9.28 -2.21
N LEU A 106 -23.41 9.16 -1.52
CA LEU A 106 -23.24 8.32 -0.35
C LEU A 106 -23.18 9.13 0.94
N PRO A 107 -23.91 8.72 2.01
CA PRO A 107 -23.87 9.38 3.32
C PRO A 107 -22.49 9.19 3.98
N SER A 108 -21.86 10.28 4.44
CA SER A 108 -20.51 10.24 4.99
C SER A 108 -20.41 9.55 6.35
N ASP A 109 -21.48 9.53 7.12
CA ASP A 109 -21.59 8.97 8.48
C ASP A 109 -21.90 7.47 8.51
N ARG A 110 -22.22 6.89 7.35
CA ARG A 110 -22.58 5.48 7.22
C ARG A 110 -21.70 4.70 6.23
N THR A 111 -21.05 5.39 5.31
CA THR A 111 -20.23 4.74 4.28
C THR A 111 -18.92 4.26 4.89
N ILE A 112 -18.73 2.94 4.93
CA ILE A 112 -17.52 2.28 5.40
C ILE A 112 -16.45 2.30 4.31
N ALA A 113 -16.82 1.84 3.11
CA ALA A 113 -15.90 1.73 1.99
C ALA A 113 -16.65 1.70 0.66
N PHE A 114 -15.98 2.08 -0.42
CA PHE A 114 -16.43 1.78 -1.76
C PHE A 114 -15.26 1.49 -2.69
N VAL A 115 -15.53 0.69 -3.71
CA VAL A 115 -14.60 0.39 -4.80
C VAL A 115 -15.23 0.85 -6.10
N GLU A 116 -14.52 1.68 -6.83
CA GLU A 116 -14.85 2.11 -8.19
C GLU A 116 -13.90 1.42 -9.18
N PHE A 117 -14.45 0.85 -10.24
CA PHE A 117 -13.71 0.31 -11.37
C PHE A 117 -14.05 1.12 -12.63
N ASN A 118 -13.07 1.33 -13.46
CA ASN A 118 -13.31 1.88 -14.78
C ASN A 118 -13.97 0.81 -15.67
N SER A 119 -15.15 1.11 -16.21
CA SER A 119 -15.91 0.21 -17.09
C SER A 119 -15.90 0.64 -18.57
N ASN A 120 -15.17 1.71 -18.88
CA ASN A 120 -15.01 2.16 -20.26
C ASN A 120 -13.79 1.49 -20.92
N PHE A 121 -14.02 0.46 -21.71
CA PHE A 121 -12.97 -0.32 -22.38
C PHE A 121 -12.11 0.51 -23.36
N ASN A 122 -12.60 1.64 -23.84
CA ASN A 122 -11.82 2.58 -24.65
C ASN A 122 -10.95 3.53 -23.79
N HIS A 123 -11.01 3.42 -22.47
CA HIS A 123 -10.21 4.25 -21.60
C HIS A 123 -8.76 3.79 -21.57
N ASN A 124 -7.81 4.69 -21.72
CA ASN A 124 -6.37 4.43 -21.78
C ASN A 124 -5.86 3.49 -20.67
N GLN A 125 -6.39 3.61 -19.44
CA GLN A 125 -5.96 2.77 -18.32
C GLN A 125 -6.38 1.31 -18.48
N LEU A 126 -7.59 1.02 -18.99
CA LEU A 126 -8.02 -0.34 -19.28
C LEU A 126 -7.29 -0.93 -20.48
N THR A 127 -7.14 -0.16 -21.58
CA THR A 127 -6.36 -0.58 -22.73
C THR A 127 -4.95 -0.99 -22.33
N LYS A 128 -4.26 -0.16 -21.55
CA LYS A 128 -2.93 -0.50 -21.02
C LYS A 128 -2.94 -1.72 -20.10
N SER A 129 -4.01 -1.92 -19.30
CA SER A 129 -4.13 -3.10 -18.45
C SER A 129 -4.20 -4.37 -19.29
N PHE A 130 -4.98 -4.35 -20.37
CA PHE A 130 -5.08 -5.49 -21.27
C PHE A 130 -3.81 -5.72 -22.07
N GLU A 131 -3.11 -4.66 -22.49
CA GLU A 131 -1.78 -4.76 -23.10
C GLU A 131 -0.76 -5.41 -22.16
N LEU A 132 -0.75 -5.03 -20.88
CA LEU A 132 0.13 -5.63 -19.86
C LEU A 132 -0.19 -7.10 -19.58
N LEU A 133 -1.45 -7.48 -19.71
CA LEU A 133 -1.95 -8.83 -19.39
C LEU A 133 -2.23 -9.67 -20.67
N GLN A 134 -1.70 -9.27 -21.82
CA GLN A 134 -1.98 -9.92 -23.11
C GLN A 134 -1.63 -11.42 -23.13
N ASP A 135 -0.59 -11.82 -22.39
CA ASP A 135 -0.15 -13.21 -22.28
C ASP A 135 -1.01 -14.05 -21.31
N TYR A 136 -2.04 -13.44 -20.70
CA TYR A 136 -2.95 -14.06 -19.74
C TYR A 136 -4.40 -13.95 -20.21
N PRO A 137 -4.89 -14.93 -21.03
CA PRO A 137 -6.21 -14.86 -21.65
C PRO A 137 -7.38 -14.69 -20.67
N GLU A 138 -7.23 -15.19 -19.44
CA GLU A 138 -8.22 -15.07 -18.35
C GLU A 138 -8.45 -13.62 -17.88
N TYR A 139 -7.52 -12.70 -18.18
CA TYR A 139 -7.64 -11.25 -17.89
C TYR A 139 -7.88 -10.42 -19.15
N SER A 140 -8.18 -11.05 -20.30
CA SER A 140 -8.43 -10.34 -21.55
C SER A 140 -9.70 -9.47 -21.49
N GLU A 141 -9.76 -8.45 -22.35
CA GLU A 141 -10.95 -7.61 -22.52
C GLU A 141 -12.20 -8.44 -22.74
N LYS A 142 -12.13 -9.42 -23.65
CA LYS A 142 -13.23 -10.34 -23.96
C LYS A 142 -13.71 -11.09 -22.71
N LYS A 143 -12.78 -11.56 -21.87
CA LYS A 143 -13.15 -12.29 -20.64
C LYS A 143 -13.83 -11.40 -19.62
N VAL A 144 -13.40 -10.15 -19.51
CA VAL A 144 -14.06 -9.15 -18.64
C VAL A 144 -15.45 -8.81 -19.17
N GLN A 145 -15.62 -8.67 -20.50
CA GLN A 145 -16.93 -8.49 -21.14
C GLN A 145 -17.87 -9.67 -20.87
N GLU A 146 -17.40 -10.91 -21.05
CA GLU A 146 -18.15 -12.14 -20.73
C GLU A 146 -18.62 -12.17 -19.25
N LEU A 147 -17.75 -11.75 -18.31
CA LEU A 147 -18.13 -11.63 -16.90
C LEU A 147 -19.22 -10.59 -16.66
N LEU A 148 -19.17 -9.44 -17.35
CA LEU A 148 -20.20 -8.42 -17.28
C LEU A 148 -21.52 -8.95 -17.86
N GLU A 149 -21.49 -9.61 -18.99
CA GLU A 149 -22.66 -10.25 -19.62
C GLU A 149 -23.35 -11.24 -18.67
N GLN A 150 -22.56 -12.11 -18.03
CA GLN A 150 -23.07 -13.07 -17.04
C GLN A 150 -23.67 -12.40 -15.81
N LYS A 151 -23.02 -11.36 -15.28
CA LYS A 151 -23.46 -10.68 -14.05
C LYS A 151 -24.66 -9.77 -14.26
N LEU A 152 -24.74 -9.11 -15.40
CA LEU A 152 -25.81 -8.19 -15.74
C LEU A 152 -26.90 -8.84 -16.60
N VAL A 153 -26.67 -10.10 -17.02
CA VAL A 153 -27.59 -10.89 -17.85
C VAL A 153 -27.99 -10.13 -19.13
N GLY A 154 -27.00 -9.77 -19.95
CA GLY A 154 -27.21 -9.06 -21.22
C GLY A 154 -25.96 -9.14 -22.09
N ASN A 155 -26.11 -8.97 -23.39
CA ASN A 155 -25.00 -8.93 -24.33
C ASN A 155 -24.24 -7.59 -24.18
N TYR A 156 -22.90 -7.64 -24.12
CA TYR A 156 -22.11 -6.43 -23.87
C TYR A 156 -22.30 -5.38 -24.96
N ASP A 157 -22.13 -5.74 -26.23
CA ASP A 157 -22.18 -4.77 -27.33
C ASP A 157 -23.60 -4.29 -27.63
N ALA A 158 -24.61 -5.17 -27.58
CA ALA A 158 -25.98 -4.84 -27.90
C ALA A 158 -26.73 -4.16 -26.74
N ASP A 159 -26.50 -4.62 -25.51
CA ASP A 159 -27.36 -4.25 -24.37
C ASP A 159 -26.65 -3.36 -23.34
N LEU A 160 -25.36 -3.58 -23.06
CA LEU A 160 -24.66 -2.92 -21.96
C LEU A 160 -23.90 -1.67 -22.42
N LYS A 161 -23.12 -1.76 -23.48
CA LYS A 161 -22.26 -0.71 -24.01
C LYS A 161 -23.01 0.59 -24.37
N VAL A 162 -24.27 0.46 -24.74
CA VAL A 162 -25.13 1.60 -25.15
C VAL A 162 -25.54 2.51 -24.01
N TRP A 163 -25.39 2.07 -22.77
CA TRP A 163 -25.74 2.86 -21.59
C TRP A 163 -24.68 2.86 -20.48
N LEU A 164 -23.81 1.84 -20.40
CA LEU A 164 -22.81 1.72 -19.35
C LEU A 164 -21.75 2.83 -19.49
N GLY A 165 -21.51 3.56 -18.42
CA GLY A 165 -20.57 4.66 -18.34
C GLY A 165 -19.17 4.22 -17.95
N ARG A 166 -18.44 5.13 -17.30
CA ARG A 166 -17.05 4.93 -16.92
C ARG A 166 -16.86 4.23 -15.58
N ASN A 167 -17.81 4.38 -14.66
CA ASN A 167 -17.65 3.95 -13.28
C ASN A 167 -18.69 2.90 -12.93
N MET A 168 -18.22 1.81 -12.38
CA MET A 168 -19.03 0.79 -11.74
C MET A 168 -18.36 0.30 -10.46
N GLY A 169 -19.12 -0.31 -9.55
CA GLY A 169 -18.48 -0.82 -8.36
C GLY A 169 -19.43 -1.26 -7.25
N VAL A 170 -18.90 -1.26 -6.04
CA VAL A 170 -19.60 -1.71 -4.84
C VAL A 170 -19.34 -0.75 -3.69
N VAL A 171 -20.39 -0.51 -2.89
CA VAL A 171 -20.36 0.28 -1.65
C VAL A 171 -20.72 -0.62 -0.48
N PHE A 172 -20.04 -0.41 0.63
CA PHE A 172 -20.34 -1.02 1.93
C PHE A 172 -20.72 0.08 2.91
N MET A 173 -21.91 -0.05 3.51
CA MET A 173 -22.43 0.93 4.48
C MET A 173 -22.92 0.25 5.75
N LYS A 174 -22.98 1.00 6.84
CA LYS A 174 -23.69 0.60 8.06
C LYS A 174 -25.19 0.71 7.85
N GLY A 175 -25.93 -0.28 8.35
CA GLY A 175 -27.39 -0.23 8.42
C GLY A 175 -27.88 0.93 9.29
N LYS A 176 -29.00 1.55 8.87
CA LYS A 176 -29.56 2.75 9.54
C LYS A 176 -30.11 2.43 10.95
N SER A 177 -30.61 1.21 11.17
CA SER A 177 -31.37 0.87 12.39
C SER A 177 -30.51 0.53 13.59
N ASP A 178 -29.38 -0.17 13.41
CA ASP A 178 -28.56 -0.68 14.52
C ASP A 178 -27.04 -0.55 14.32
N GLY A 179 -26.62 -0.08 13.16
CA GLY A 179 -25.18 0.05 12.79
C GLY A 179 -24.44 -1.27 12.65
N LYS A 180 -25.08 -2.41 12.95
CA LYS A 180 -24.48 -3.75 12.93
C LYS A 180 -24.66 -4.46 11.60
N ILE A 181 -25.75 -4.15 10.89
CA ILE A 181 -26.04 -4.74 9.59
C ILE A 181 -25.14 -4.06 8.55
N LEU A 182 -24.45 -4.86 7.75
CA LEU A 182 -23.66 -4.39 6.63
C LEU A 182 -24.56 -4.35 5.38
N GLU A 183 -24.84 -3.15 4.90
CA GLU A 183 -25.55 -2.91 3.64
C GLU A 183 -24.55 -2.96 2.48
N LYS A 184 -24.91 -3.68 1.41
CA LYS A 184 -24.09 -3.80 0.20
C LYS A 184 -24.87 -3.29 -1.00
N ILE A 185 -24.28 -2.34 -1.69
CA ILE A 185 -24.87 -1.68 -2.85
C ILE A 185 -23.91 -1.85 -4.02
N TYR A 186 -24.42 -2.28 -5.16
CA TYR A 186 -23.70 -2.21 -6.43
C TYR A 186 -24.18 -0.98 -7.20
N PHE A 187 -23.29 -0.40 -7.95
CA PHE A 187 -23.60 0.77 -8.78
C PHE A 187 -22.94 0.67 -10.15
N ALA A 188 -23.56 1.32 -11.12
CA ALA A 188 -22.99 1.53 -12.45
C ALA A 188 -23.42 2.90 -12.97
N GLU A 189 -22.48 3.65 -13.56
CA GLU A 189 -22.79 4.89 -14.23
C GLU A 189 -23.57 4.61 -15.52
N ALA A 190 -24.70 5.27 -15.69
CA ALA A 190 -25.55 5.17 -16.89
C ALA A 190 -25.43 6.45 -17.71
N ILE A 191 -24.56 6.47 -18.72
CA ILE A 191 -24.40 7.62 -19.64
C ILE A 191 -25.65 7.87 -20.47
N ASN A 192 -26.49 6.85 -20.66
CA ASN A 192 -27.80 6.94 -21.28
C ASN A 192 -28.85 6.26 -20.40
N LYS A 193 -29.46 7.07 -19.53
CA LYS A 193 -30.47 6.61 -18.56
C LYS A 193 -31.69 5.95 -19.24
N SER A 194 -32.11 6.45 -20.42
CA SER A 194 -33.25 5.88 -21.15
C SER A 194 -32.95 4.47 -21.66
N ASN A 195 -31.76 4.24 -22.19
CA ASN A 195 -31.34 2.91 -22.61
C ASN A 195 -31.17 1.95 -21.42
N ALA A 196 -30.62 2.44 -20.31
CA ALA A 196 -30.52 1.66 -19.07
C ALA A 196 -31.89 1.26 -18.52
N LYS A 197 -32.88 2.19 -18.50
CA LYS A 197 -34.27 1.87 -18.11
C LYS A 197 -34.87 0.81 -19.02
N ARG A 198 -34.76 0.98 -20.35
CA ARG A 198 -35.25 0.00 -21.32
C ARG A 198 -34.63 -1.38 -21.13
N PHE A 199 -33.33 -1.43 -20.84
CA PHE A 199 -32.63 -2.68 -20.53
C PHE A 199 -33.24 -3.40 -19.31
N ILE A 200 -33.59 -2.67 -18.25
CA ILE A 200 -34.24 -3.23 -17.05
C ILE A 200 -35.66 -3.68 -17.36
N GLU A 201 -36.45 -2.83 -18.02
CA GLU A 201 -37.85 -3.09 -18.34
C GLU A 201 -38.04 -4.28 -19.28
N ASN A 202 -37.12 -4.48 -20.23
CA ASN A 202 -37.13 -5.63 -21.15
C ASN A 202 -36.98 -6.98 -20.42
N LYS A 203 -36.43 -7.01 -19.21
CA LYS A 203 -36.28 -8.26 -18.44
C LYS A 203 -37.61 -8.77 -17.87
N LYS A 204 -38.70 -7.98 -17.90
CA LYS A 204 -40.07 -8.33 -17.43
C LYS A 204 -40.17 -8.91 -16.01
N THR A 205 -39.07 -8.94 -15.25
CA THR A 205 -38.99 -9.51 -13.90
C THR A 205 -39.14 -8.46 -12.81
N TYR A 206 -39.17 -7.17 -13.19
CA TYR A 206 -39.22 -6.05 -12.28
C TYR A 206 -40.57 -5.35 -12.31
N ALA A 207 -41.22 -5.23 -11.15
CA ALA A 207 -42.35 -4.35 -10.94
C ALA A 207 -41.85 -2.92 -10.65
N LYS A 208 -42.48 -1.94 -11.27
CA LYS A 208 -42.14 -0.53 -11.06
C LYS A 208 -42.98 0.04 -9.90
N MET A 209 -42.35 0.72 -8.98
CA MET A 209 -42.96 1.46 -7.89
C MET A 209 -42.32 2.84 -7.75
N GLU A 210 -42.99 3.75 -7.07
CA GLU A 210 -42.48 5.09 -6.78
C GLU A 210 -42.21 5.25 -5.28
N TYR A 211 -41.08 5.90 -4.95
CA TYR A 211 -40.70 6.23 -3.59
C TYR A 211 -39.94 7.56 -3.56
N ALA A 212 -40.41 8.50 -2.77
CA ALA A 212 -39.80 9.84 -2.59
C ALA A 212 -39.47 10.58 -3.91
N GLY A 213 -40.30 10.38 -4.96
CA GLY A 213 -40.10 10.96 -6.30
C GLY A 213 -39.14 10.20 -7.21
N TYR A 214 -38.67 9.02 -6.78
CA TYR A 214 -37.81 8.13 -7.57
C TYR A 214 -38.53 6.86 -8.00
N GLU A 215 -38.18 6.37 -9.19
CA GLU A 215 -38.65 5.06 -9.67
C GLU A 215 -37.77 3.97 -9.09
N ILE A 216 -38.38 2.99 -8.43
CA ILE A 216 -37.74 1.74 -7.99
C ILE A 216 -38.27 0.58 -8.81
N TYR A 217 -37.40 -0.21 -9.36
CA TYR A 217 -37.68 -1.46 -10.06
C TYR A 217 -37.37 -2.62 -9.10
N ALA A 218 -38.40 -3.32 -8.62
CA ALA A 218 -38.29 -4.40 -7.64
C ALA A 218 -38.65 -5.74 -8.28
N ALA A 219 -37.79 -6.75 -8.10
CA ALA A 219 -38.06 -8.12 -8.49
C ALA A 219 -38.61 -8.95 -7.33
N GLU A 220 -39.42 -9.97 -7.63
CA GLU A 220 -39.92 -10.94 -6.62
C GLU A 220 -38.78 -11.67 -5.90
N THR A 221 -37.63 -11.84 -6.54
CA THR A 221 -36.40 -12.41 -6.00
C THR A 221 -35.71 -11.52 -4.96
N GLY A 222 -36.26 -10.32 -4.69
CA GLY A 222 -35.79 -9.36 -3.70
C GLY A 222 -34.76 -8.36 -4.24
N GLU A 223 -34.42 -8.41 -5.53
CA GLU A 223 -33.54 -7.43 -6.16
C GLU A 223 -34.26 -6.10 -6.37
N ASN A 224 -33.58 -5.01 -6.07
CA ASN A 224 -34.11 -3.67 -6.20
C ASN A 224 -33.13 -2.79 -6.96
N ILE A 225 -33.62 -2.03 -7.93
CA ILE A 225 -32.86 -1.11 -8.76
C ILE A 225 -33.50 0.27 -8.68
N ALA A 226 -32.67 1.30 -8.56
CA ALA A 226 -33.12 2.69 -8.69
C ALA A 226 -32.08 3.51 -9.45
N PHE A 227 -32.49 4.69 -9.93
CA PHE A 227 -31.57 5.65 -10.55
C PHE A 227 -31.44 6.89 -9.68
N ILE A 228 -30.20 7.21 -9.30
CA ILE A 228 -29.84 8.47 -8.65
C ILE A 228 -28.97 9.25 -9.64
N ASP A 229 -29.48 10.33 -10.17
CA ASP A 229 -28.89 11.09 -11.28
C ASP A 229 -28.44 10.16 -12.44
N SER A 230 -27.14 10.06 -12.68
CA SER A 230 -26.55 9.21 -13.71
C SER A 230 -26.15 7.81 -13.21
N TYR A 231 -26.44 7.45 -11.97
CA TYR A 231 -26.09 6.14 -11.43
C TYR A 231 -27.28 5.20 -11.31
N LEU A 232 -27.13 4.01 -11.86
CA LEU A 232 -27.94 2.85 -11.55
C LEU A 232 -27.44 2.24 -10.24
N ILE A 233 -28.33 2.07 -9.28
CA ILE A 233 -28.07 1.50 -7.96
C ILE A 233 -28.80 0.17 -7.85
N TYR A 234 -28.12 -0.86 -7.40
CA TYR A 234 -28.66 -2.22 -7.21
C TYR A 234 -28.37 -2.72 -5.79
N THR A 235 -29.37 -3.26 -5.14
CA THR A 235 -29.23 -3.99 -3.87
C THR A 235 -30.31 -5.07 -3.72
N LYS A 236 -30.07 -6.03 -2.82
CA LYS A 236 -31.07 -7.05 -2.44
C LYS A 236 -32.02 -6.59 -1.34
N ASP A 237 -31.75 -5.47 -0.70
CA ASP A 237 -32.60 -4.94 0.37
C ASP A 237 -33.26 -3.62 -0.07
N LYS A 238 -34.59 -3.66 -0.18
CA LYS A 238 -35.39 -2.50 -0.56
C LYS A 238 -35.19 -1.32 0.39
N LYS A 239 -35.09 -1.58 1.69
CA LYS A 239 -34.91 -0.53 2.69
C LYS A 239 -33.58 0.20 2.53
N THR A 240 -32.55 -0.48 2.05
CA THR A 240 -31.25 0.14 1.72
C THR A 240 -31.40 1.18 0.61
N ILE A 241 -32.16 0.88 -0.47
CA ILE A 241 -32.46 1.86 -1.54
C ILE A 241 -33.28 3.02 -0.97
N GLU A 242 -34.35 2.75 -0.25
CA GLU A 242 -35.20 3.79 0.34
C GLU A 242 -34.37 4.73 1.23
N ASN A 243 -33.52 4.19 2.10
CA ASN A 243 -32.62 4.98 2.95
C ASN A 243 -31.63 5.85 2.14
N LEU A 244 -31.17 5.35 0.99
CA LEU A 244 -30.27 6.11 0.12
C LEU A 244 -30.99 7.22 -0.64
N LEU A 245 -32.25 6.98 -1.04
CA LEU A 245 -33.12 7.98 -1.68
C LEU A 245 -33.53 9.07 -0.69
N ASP A 246 -33.88 8.70 0.55
CA ASP A 246 -34.14 9.65 1.63
C ASP A 246 -32.93 10.55 1.89
N PHE A 247 -31.72 9.97 1.83
CA PHE A 247 -30.48 10.72 1.98
C PHE A 247 -30.33 11.78 0.87
N GLN A 248 -30.69 11.47 -0.39
CA GLN A 248 -30.62 12.45 -1.49
C GLN A 248 -31.50 13.69 -1.25
N ASN A 249 -32.60 13.50 -0.52
CA ASN A 249 -33.56 14.57 -0.17
C ASN A 249 -33.23 15.25 1.17
N SER A 250 -32.14 14.89 1.82
CA SER A 250 -31.67 15.43 3.10
C SER A 250 -30.55 16.46 2.92
N GLU A 251 -30.33 17.29 3.94
CA GLU A 251 -29.22 18.24 4.01
C GLU A 251 -27.91 17.58 4.54
N ASN A 252 -27.89 16.26 4.72
CA ASN A 252 -26.76 15.55 5.28
C ASN A 252 -25.53 15.59 4.33
N LYS A 253 -24.34 15.57 4.93
CA LYS A 253 -23.09 15.63 4.16
C LYS A 253 -22.81 14.31 3.45
N SER A 254 -22.62 14.39 2.14
CA SER A 254 -22.12 13.26 1.35
C SER A 254 -20.62 13.00 1.62
N VAL A 255 -20.17 11.78 1.28
CA VAL A 255 -18.75 11.42 1.31
C VAL A 255 -17.93 12.41 0.50
N PHE A 256 -18.43 12.83 -0.67
CA PHE A 256 -17.75 13.79 -1.56
C PHE A 256 -17.46 15.14 -0.89
N LEU A 257 -18.37 15.62 -0.03
CA LEU A 257 -18.23 16.88 0.70
C LEU A 257 -17.43 16.73 2.00
N SER A 258 -17.08 15.51 2.40
CA SER A 258 -16.27 15.28 3.59
C SER A 258 -14.84 15.71 3.39
N GLU A 259 -14.23 16.31 4.43
CA GLU A 259 -12.80 16.69 4.40
C GLU A 259 -11.91 15.46 4.19
N LYS A 260 -12.26 14.31 4.79
CA LYS A 260 -11.57 13.04 4.67
C LYS A 260 -11.44 12.60 3.22
N TYR A 261 -12.56 12.50 2.52
CA TYR A 261 -12.55 12.14 1.10
C TYR A 261 -11.83 13.16 0.24
N SER A 262 -12.01 14.44 0.50
CA SER A 262 -11.30 15.52 -0.20
C SER A 262 -9.78 15.40 -0.04
N ARG A 263 -9.29 15.06 1.16
CA ARG A 263 -7.86 14.82 1.41
C ARG A 263 -7.35 13.64 0.59
N ILE A 264 -8.10 12.54 0.56
CA ILE A 264 -7.77 11.35 -0.23
C ILE A 264 -7.80 11.66 -1.72
N SER A 265 -8.94 12.12 -2.26
CA SER A 265 -9.14 12.31 -3.69
C SER A 265 -8.17 13.31 -4.33
N ASN A 266 -7.74 14.33 -3.57
CA ASN A 266 -6.76 15.32 -4.01
C ASN A 266 -5.33 14.76 -4.11
N ASN A 267 -5.03 13.63 -3.47
CA ASN A 267 -3.73 12.97 -3.51
C ASN A 267 -3.73 11.72 -4.41
N MET A 268 -4.88 11.36 -4.98
CA MET A 268 -4.99 10.23 -5.90
C MET A 268 -4.90 10.66 -7.37
N PRO A 269 -4.37 9.81 -8.25
CA PRO A 269 -4.35 10.07 -9.68
C PRO A 269 -5.77 10.13 -10.26
N ILE A 270 -5.98 11.04 -11.23
CA ILE A 270 -7.27 11.19 -11.91
C ILE A 270 -7.53 9.95 -12.78
N ASN A 271 -6.54 9.55 -13.58
CA ASN A 271 -6.62 8.39 -14.47
C ASN A 271 -6.17 7.13 -13.73
N LYS A 272 -7.08 6.20 -13.52
CA LYS A 272 -6.86 4.95 -12.78
C LYS A 272 -7.75 3.83 -13.30
N VAL A 273 -7.33 2.60 -13.11
CA VAL A 273 -8.09 1.38 -13.42
C VAL A 273 -9.17 1.17 -12.37
N ALA A 274 -8.78 1.32 -11.11
CA ALA A 274 -9.67 1.13 -9.97
C ALA A 274 -9.30 2.11 -8.84
N PHE A 275 -10.28 2.37 -7.98
CA PHE A 275 -10.10 3.18 -6.78
C PHE A 275 -10.88 2.59 -5.61
N LEU A 276 -10.21 2.42 -4.50
CA LEU A 276 -10.79 2.05 -3.21
C LEU A 276 -10.74 3.25 -2.27
N TYR A 277 -11.83 3.51 -1.58
CA TYR A 277 -11.90 4.42 -0.44
C TYR A 277 -12.38 3.67 0.79
N VAL A 278 -11.74 3.92 1.93
CA VAL A 278 -12.13 3.38 3.25
C VAL A 278 -12.21 4.51 4.27
N ASN A 279 -13.31 4.57 5.00
CA ASN A 279 -13.49 5.44 6.15
C ASN A 279 -13.35 4.60 7.43
N PHE A 280 -12.19 4.65 8.07
CA PHE A 280 -11.89 3.81 9.24
C PHE A 280 -12.75 4.12 10.46
N ASN A 281 -13.29 5.34 10.58
CA ASN A 281 -14.20 5.68 11.67
C ASN A 281 -15.51 4.91 11.60
N GLU A 282 -15.90 4.49 10.39
CA GLU A 282 -17.11 3.74 10.13
C GLU A 282 -16.88 2.22 10.05
N VAL A 283 -15.62 1.76 10.08
CA VAL A 283 -15.30 0.33 10.11
C VAL A 283 -15.83 -0.31 11.38
N SER A 284 -16.51 -1.44 11.21
CA SER A 284 -17.03 -2.27 12.30
C SER A 284 -16.40 -3.65 12.28
N GLU A 285 -16.47 -4.36 13.41
CA GLU A 285 -16.04 -5.75 13.50
C GLU A 285 -16.78 -6.65 12.49
N ALA A 286 -18.07 -6.38 12.27
CA ALA A 286 -18.87 -7.10 11.29
C ALA A 286 -18.34 -6.91 9.85
N PHE A 287 -17.81 -5.74 9.52
CA PHE A 287 -17.15 -5.50 8.24
C PHE A 287 -15.83 -6.27 8.12
N LEU A 288 -14.98 -6.20 9.15
CA LEU A 288 -13.67 -6.90 9.14
C LEU A 288 -13.83 -8.42 8.98
N LYS A 289 -14.81 -9.02 9.63
CA LYS A 289 -15.14 -10.45 9.49
C LYS A 289 -15.62 -10.84 8.07
N LYS A 290 -16.02 -9.88 7.24
CA LYS A 290 -16.40 -10.13 5.83
C LYS A 290 -15.22 -10.11 4.88
N ILE A 291 -14.06 -9.62 5.30
CA ILE A 291 -12.82 -9.62 4.49
C ILE A 291 -12.24 -11.04 4.49
N PRO A 292 -12.18 -11.72 3.31
CA PRO A 292 -11.78 -13.14 3.25
C PRO A 292 -10.39 -13.39 3.86
N LEU A 293 -9.44 -12.48 3.62
CA LEU A 293 -8.07 -12.60 4.14
C LEU A 293 -8.05 -12.59 5.68
N LEU A 294 -8.82 -11.71 6.31
CA LEU A 294 -8.84 -11.55 7.77
C LEU A 294 -9.68 -12.64 8.45
N ARG A 295 -10.64 -13.23 7.74
CA ARG A 295 -11.53 -14.26 8.28
C ARG A 295 -10.80 -15.53 8.72
N ASN A 296 -9.72 -15.86 8.02
CA ASN A 296 -8.93 -17.07 8.26
C ASN A 296 -7.76 -16.84 9.22
N MET A 297 -7.58 -15.61 9.72
CA MET A 297 -6.56 -15.26 10.70
C MET A 297 -7.18 -15.33 12.10
N ASP A 298 -6.43 -15.90 13.05
CA ASP A 298 -6.81 -15.89 14.48
C ASP A 298 -6.57 -14.51 15.10
N ILE A 299 -7.40 -13.54 14.69
CA ILE A 299 -7.27 -12.13 15.07
C ILE A 299 -8.38 -11.77 16.05
N ASN A 300 -8.00 -11.25 17.22
CA ASN A 300 -8.95 -10.62 18.13
C ASN A 300 -9.32 -9.19 17.63
N PHE A 301 -10.40 -9.09 16.87
CA PHE A 301 -10.86 -7.81 16.32
C PHE A 301 -11.20 -6.77 17.40
N GLN A 302 -11.64 -7.17 18.58
CA GLN A 302 -11.92 -6.23 19.67
C GLN A 302 -10.67 -5.49 20.15
N GLN A 303 -9.52 -6.18 20.15
CA GLN A 303 -8.23 -5.55 20.46
C GLN A 303 -7.72 -4.65 19.33
N LEU A 304 -8.09 -4.93 18.07
CA LEU A 304 -7.70 -4.11 16.92
C LEU A 304 -8.57 -2.86 16.71
N MET A 305 -9.83 -2.89 17.15
CA MET A 305 -10.75 -1.76 16.91
C MET A 305 -10.23 -0.40 17.41
N PRO A 306 -9.60 -0.28 18.59
CA PRO A 306 -8.99 0.97 19.02
C PRO A 306 -7.89 1.46 18.08
N LEU A 307 -7.08 0.54 17.53
CA LEU A 307 -6.01 0.84 16.58
C LEU A 307 -6.58 1.33 15.25
N ILE A 308 -7.62 0.66 14.73
CA ILE A 308 -8.28 1.04 13.47
C ILE A 308 -8.89 2.44 13.57
N LYS A 309 -9.43 2.82 14.72
CA LYS A 309 -10.05 4.14 14.95
C LYS A 309 -9.06 5.32 15.00
N VAL A 310 -7.77 5.05 15.05
CA VAL A 310 -6.72 6.08 14.92
C VAL A 310 -6.50 6.45 13.46
N LEU A 311 -6.71 5.49 12.58
CA LEU A 311 -6.74 5.72 11.16
C LEU A 311 -7.99 6.55 10.84
N ASP A 312 -7.85 7.53 9.97
CA ASP A 312 -8.97 8.37 9.57
C ASP A 312 -9.63 7.82 8.31
N SER A 313 -8.87 7.76 7.23
CA SER A 313 -9.34 7.22 5.95
C SER A 313 -8.16 6.76 5.10
N ASP A 314 -8.43 5.86 4.17
CA ASP A 314 -7.46 5.43 3.17
C ASP A 314 -8.05 5.51 1.76
N GLY A 315 -7.20 5.80 0.80
CA GLY A 315 -7.52 5.70 -0.61
C GLY A 315 -6.43 4.97 -1.35
N MET A 316 -6.82 3.98 -2.16
CA MET A 316 -5.92 3.23 -3.02
C MET A 316 -6.34 3.36 -4.47
N ALA A 317 -5.38 3.65 -5.36
CA ALA A 317 -5.60 3.71 -6.80
C ALA A 317 -4.72 2.69 -7.51
N LEU A 318 -5.33 1.85 -8.35
CA LEU A 318 -4.64 0.97 -9.27
C LEU A 318 -4.45 1.70 -10.62
N ILE A 319 -3.22 1.73 -11.11
CA ILE A 319 -2.83 2.46 -12.32
C ILE A 319 -2.08 1.49 -13.23
N ALA A 320 -2.48 1.41 -14.50
CA ALA A 320 -1.71 0.72 -15.52
C ALA A 320 -0.63 1.66 -16.09
N MET A 321 0.62 1.27 -15.99
CA MET A 321 1.78 1.92 -16.60
C MET A 321 2.13 1.20 -17.91
N ASN A 322 3.27 1.49 -18.51
CA ASN A 322 3.62 0.86 -19.79
C ASN A 322 4.17 -0.56 -19.63
N ASP A 323 4.79 -0.86 -18.47
CA ASP A 323 5.52 -2.11 -18.22
C ASP A 323 5.13 -2.78 -16.87
N LYS A 324 4.19 -2.20 -16.12
CA LYS A 324 3.80 -2.66 -14.78
C LYS A 324 2.51 -1.99 -14.32
N PHE A 325 1.91 -2.53 -13.27
CA PHE A 325 0.91 -1.79 -12.52
C PHE A 325 1.56 -1.01 -11.37
N ALA A 326 0.92 0.09 -10.96
CA ALA A 326 1.23 0.79 -9.74
C ALA A 326 0.00 0.85 -8.84
N VAL A 327 0.18 0.57 -7.55
CA VAL A 327 -0.80 0.81 -6.50
C VAL A 327 -0.31 1.97 -5.68
N GLN A 328 -0.98 3.10 -5.79
CA GLN A 328 -0.74 4.25 -4.94
C GLN A 328 -1.77 4.27 -3.82
N SER A 329 -1.32 4.37 -2.57
CA SER A 329 -2.22 4.60 -1.44
C SER A 329 -1.88 5.88 -0.68
N PHE A 330 -2.89 6.43 -0.03
CA PHE A 330 -2.74 7.53 0.93
C PHE A 330 -3.62 7.25 2.14
N LEU A 331 -2.97 6.74 3.17
CA LEU A 331 -3.56 6.52 4.49
C LEU A 331 -3.48 7.81 5.29
N THR A 332 -4.61 8.33 5.74
CA THR A 332 -4.67 9.52 6.61
C THR A 332 -4.85 9.12 8.07
N LEU A 333 -4.25 9.90 8.95
CA LEU A 333 -4.35 9.76 10.39
C LEU A 333 -5.31 10.82 10.96
N ASN A 334 -5.94 10.54 12.09
CA ASN A 334 -6.81 11.47 12.77
C ASN A 334 -5.97 12.55 13.47
N VAL A 335 -5.70 13.65 12.75
CA VAL A 335 -4.82 14.75 13.21
C VAL A 335 -5.36 15.55 14.41
N ASP A 336 -6.69 15.55 14.65
CA ASP A 336 -7.26 16.23 15.83
C ASP A 336 -6.81 15.59 17.14
N LYS A 337 -6.30 14.36 17.05
CA LYS A 337 -5.73 13.60 18.16
C LYS A 337 -4.21 13.76 18.29
N VAL A 338 -3.59 14.48 17.38
CA VAL A 338 -2.15 14.62 17.26
C VAL A 338 -1.74 15.99 17.75
N LYS A 339 -1.10 16.08 18.91
CA LYS A 339 -0.55 17.36 19.44
C LYS A 339 0.60 17.86 18.56
N GLU A 340 0.55 19.15 18.20
CA GLU A 340 1.27 19.81 17.12
C GLU A 340 2.80 19.83 17.19
N GLU A 341 3.47 19.42 18.28
CA GLU A 341 4.82 19.94 18.53
C GLU A 341 6.00 18.95 18.51
N LYS A 342 5.80 17.65 18.26
CA LYS A 342 6.92 16.68 18.39
C LYS A 342 7.03 15.63 17.29
N TYR A 343 6.72 15.98 16.06
CA TYR A 343 6.97 15.01 14.98
C TYR A 343 8.44 15.02 14.59
N ILE A 344 9.02 13.85 14.70
CA ILE A 344 10.35 13.56 14.21
C ILE A 344 10.30 13.80 12.70
N ASN A 345 10.79 14.95 12.25
CA ASN A 345 11.17 15.14 10.87
C ASN A 345 12.19 14.05 10.56
N MET A 346 11.81 13.02 9.82
CA MET A 346 12.76 12.10 9.25
C MET A 346 13.57 12.89 8.22
N LYS A 347 14.66 13.51 8.66
CA LYS A 347 15.50 14.39 7.84
C LYS A 347 16.36 13.63 6.86
N GLU A 348 16.61 12.35 7.13
CA GLU A 348 17.51 11.53 6.34
C GLU A 348 16.70 10.46 5.60
N LYS A 349 16.85 10.46 4.30
CA LYS A 349 16.25 9.44 3.44
C LYS A 349 16.95 8.12 3.65
N TYR A 350 16.21 7.04 3.56
CA TYR A 350 16.74 5.69 3.66
C TYR A 350 17.87 5.47 2.64
N SER A 351 19.02 5.02 3.12
CA SER A 351 20.23 4.83 2.31
C SER A 351 20.35 3.42 1.74
N ALA A 352 19.60 2.48 2.32
CA ALA A 352 19.65 1.04 1.99
C ALA A 352 21.05 0.43 2.08
N SER A 353 21.86 0.86 3.07
CA SER A 353 23.24 0.39 3.23
C SER A 353 23.30 -1.10 3.56
N ILE A 354 22.31 -1.62 4.27
CA ILE A 354 22.18 -3.04 4.66
C ILE A 354 22.08 -3.98 3.44
N THR A 355 21.65 -3.50 2.28
CA THR A 355 21.51 -4.33 1.06
C THR A 355 22.81 -5.00 0.61
N GLN A 356 23.98 -4.52 1.06
CA GLN A 356 25.28 -5.17 0.78
C GLN A 356 25.47 -6.52 1.51
N TYR A 357 24.65 -6.81 2.52
CA TYR A 357 24.69 -8.06 3.30
C TYR A 357 23.58 -9.04 2.92
N VAL A 358 22.73 -8.67 1.96
CA VAL A 358 21.57 -9.45 1.50
C VAL A 358 21.85 -10.00 0.11
N SER A 359 21.58 -11.30 -0.09
CA SER A 359 21.80 -11.96 -1.38
C SER A 359 21.02 -11.31 -2.52
N GLU A 360 21.62 -11.18 -3.70
CA GLU A 360 20.92 -10.77 -4.93
C GLU A 360 19.76 -11.72 -5.29
N ASN A 361 19.79 -12.96 -4.77
CA ASN A 361 18.73 -13.96 -4.92
C ASN A 361 17.71 -13.94 -3.80
N ALA A 362 17.66 -12.90 -2.98
CA ALA A 362 16.68 -12.77 -1.91
C ALA A 362 15.24 -12.92 -2.45
N LEU A 363 14.43 -13.62 -1.68
CA LEU A 363 13.00 -13.82 -1.98
C LEU A 363 12.18 -12.60 -1.58
N ALA A 364 12.59 -11.93 -0.49
CA ALA A 364 12.00 -10.71 -0.01
C ALA A 364 13.03 -9.84 0.71
N PHE A 365 12.79 -8.54 0.66
CA PHE A 365 13.54 -7.53 1.40
C PHE A 365 12.58 -6.43 1.85
N TYR A 366 12.65 -6.05 3.10
CA TYR A 366 11.98 -4.89 3.67
C TYR A 366 12.97 -4.13 4.53
N GLY A 367 13.16 -2.85 4.28
CA GLY A 367 14.12 -2.06 5.03
C GLY A 367 13.74 -0.60 5.13
N GLY A 368 14.23 0.06 6.18
CA GLY A 368 13.95 1.45 6.47
C GLY A 368 14.83 1.99 7.59
N GLN A 369 14.42 3.13 8.13
CA GLN A 369 15.11 3.80 9.24
C GLN A 369 14.15 4.14 10.37
N ASN A 370 14.68 4.12 11.62
CA ASN A 370 14.03 4.69 12.80
C ASN A 370 12.61 4.14 13.09
N ILE A 371 12.49 2.80 13.18
CA ILE A 371 11.24 2.19 13.68
C ILE A 371 10.89 2.72 15.08
N GLU A 372 11.88 2.98 15.93
CA GLU A 372 11.65 3.55 17.27
C GLU A 372 10.80 4.83 17.18
N GLY A 373 11.19 5.74 16.31
CA GLY A 373 10.44 6.99 16.11
C GLY A 373 9.04 6.76 15.55
N GLN A 374 8.89 5.80 14.64
CA GLN A 374 7.59 5.45 14.07
C GLN A 374 6.66 4.84 15.12
N ILE A 375 7.16 3.92 15.95
CA ILE A 375 6.38 3.31 17.05
C ILE A 375 5.97 4.38 18.06
N LYS A 376 6.91 5.24 18.51
CA LYS A 376 6.60 6.32 19.43
C LYS A 376 5.54 7.27 18.89
N ARG A 377 5.67 7.66 17.62
CA ARG A 377 4.67 8.48 16.94
C ARG A 377 3.30 7.78 16.88
N PHE A 378 3.29 6.51 16.54
CA PHE A 378 2.06 5.72 16.48
C PHE A 378 1.39 5.62 17.86
N ILE A 379 2.16 5.36 18.93
CA ILE A 379 1.67 5.35 20.31
C ILE A 379 1.11 6.70 20.71
N GLU A 380 1.79 7.81 20.37
CA GLU A 380 1.35 9.17 20.68
C GLU A 380 0.01 9.50 19.98
N ILE A 381 -0.11 9.13 18.73
CA ILE A 381 -1.36 9.26 17.96
C ILE A 381 -2.47 8.42 18.61
N LEU A 382 -2.19 7.14 18.94
CA LEU A 382 -3.13 6.24 19.59
C LEU A 382 -3.62 6.77 20.93
N SER A 383 -2.73 7.31 21.71
CA SER A 383 -3.05 7.76 23.06
C SER A 383 -3.96 8.99 23.06
N SER A 384 -3.92 9.81 22.02
CA SER A 384 -4.58 11.14 22.00
C SER A 384 -4.32 11.92 23.32
N GLY A 385 -3.14 11.72 23.92
CA GLY A 385 -2.77 12.27 25.22
C GLY A 385 -3.38 11.53 26.43
N LYS A 386 -4.03 10.38 26.23
CA LYS A 386 -4.52 9.54 27.34
C LYS A 386 -3.44 8.56 27.78
N GLN A 387 -2.85 8.78 28.93
CA GLN A 387 -1.79 7.96 29.50
C GLN A 387 -2.15 6.46 29.57
N SER A 388 -3.42 6.14 29.89
CA SER A 388 -3.88 4.75 29.97
C SER A 388 -3.78 3.97 28.66
N VAL A 389 -3.87 4.64 27.50
CA VAL A 389 -3.71 3.99 26.19
C VAL A 389 -2.24 3.67 25.91
N VAL A 390 -1.33 4.59 26.27
CA VAL A 390 0.12 4.36 26.19
C VAL A 390 0.51 3.15 27.03
N GLU A 391 0.07 3.13 28.29
CA GLU A 391 0.37 2.04 29.22
C GLU A 391 -0.16 0.68 28.75
N ASN A 392 -1.35 0.65 28.16
CA ASN A 392 -1.90 -0.59 27.60
C ASN A 392 -1.11 -1.05 26.38
N PHE A 393 -0.68 -0.15 25.50
CA PHE A 393 0.14 -0.49 24.34
C PHE A 393 1.53 -0.98 24.76
N ASP A 394 2.16 -0.30 25.72
CA ASP A 394 3.43 -0.73 26.31
C ASP A 394 3.30 -2.13 26.95
N LYS A 395 2.20 -2.42 27.64
CA LYS A 395 1.93 -3.76 28.20
C LYS A 395 1.78 -4.82 27.09
N ILE A 396 1.10 -4.49 25.99
CA ILE A 396 0.96 -5.39 24.85
C ILE A 396 2.34 -5.70 24.26
N LEU A 397 3.13 -4.68 23.96
CA LEU A 397 4.49 -4.85 23.43
C LEU A 397 5.40 -5.62 24.40
N GLN A 398 5.31 -5.30 25.70
CA GLN A 398 6.05 -6.00 26.74
C GLN A 398 5.65 -7.47 26.84
N ASN A 399 4.36 -7.79 26.77
CA ASN A 399 3.87 -9.18 26.79
C ASN A 399 4.39 -9.98 25.59
N TYR A 400 4.37 -9.41 24.38
CA TYR A 400 4.97 -10.03 23.20
C TYR A 400 6.48 -10.21 23.37
N THR A 401 7.18 -9.18 23.88
CA THR A 401 8.61 -9.26 24.13
C THR A 401 8.93 -10.38 25.11
N GLN A 402 8.21 -10.48 26.20
CA GLN A 402 8.38 -11.57 27.20
C GLN A 402 8.07 -12.95 26.63
N LYS A 403 7.04 -13.05 25.79
CA LYS A 403 6.66 -14.31 25.14
C LYS A 403 7.77 -14.85 24.23
N TYR A 404 8.44 -13.97 23.47
CA TYR A 404 9.41 -14.39 22.45
C TYR A 404 10.88 -14.23 22.89
N PHE A 405 11.18 -13.33 23.83
CA PHE A 405 12.55 -13.02 24.24
C PHE A 405 12.78 -13.17 25.76
N GLY A 406 11.75 -13.48 26.55
CA GLY A 406 11.82 -13.75 27.99
C GLY A 406 11.51 -12.59 28.90
N SER A 407 11.18 -12.97 30.16
CA SER A 407 10.74 -12.00 31.16
C SER A 407 11.78 -10.95 31.52
N GLU A 408 13.07 -11.23 31.29
CA GLU A 408 14.18 -10.33 31.58
C GLU A 408 14.38 -9.27 30.48
N VAL A 409 13.81 -9.45 29.29
CA VAL A 409 13.91 -8.49 28.17
C VAL A 409 12.77 -7.47 28.26
N ILE A 410 13.13 -6.22 28.35
CA ILE A 410 12.18 -5.09 28.47
C ILE A 410 12.10 -4.35 27.15
N PHE A 411 10.89 -4.29 26.57
CA PHE A 411 10.70 -3.71 25.24
C PHE A 411 11.28 -2.30 25.10
N ASN A 412 10.90 -1.39 26.00
CA ASN A 412 11.32 0.01 25.93
C ASN A 412 12.81 0.24 26.26
N LEU A 413 13.46 -0.67 27.02
CA LEU A 413 14.85 -0.52 27.43
C LEU A 413 15.82 -1.32 26.57
N ASP A 414 15.39 -2.47 26.07
CA ASP A 414 16.27 -3.42 25.36
C ASP A 414 15.96 -3.47 23.85
N ILE A 415 14.68 -3.48 23.44
CA ILE A 415 14.33 -3.62 22.02
C ILE A 415 14.27 -2.27 21.29
N MET A 416 13.54 -1.30 21.86
CA MET A 416 13.33 0.00 21.21
C MET A 416 14.63 0.71 20.82
N PRO A 417 15.69 0.76 21.66
CA PRO A 417 16.94 1.43 21.29
C PRO A 417 17.65 0.79 20.08
N LEU A 418 17.49 -0.53 19.88
CA LEU A 418 18.06 -1.24 18.72
C LEU A 418 17.38 -0.84 17.40
N LEU A 419 16.15 -0.30 17.46
CA LEU A 419 15.33 0.06 16.30
C LEU A 419 15.48 1.54 15.88
N LYS A 420 16.52 2.21 16.36
CA LYS A 420 16.71 3.66 16.17
C LYS A 420 17.27 4.01 14.79
N ASN A 421 18.17 3.18 14.27
CA ASN A 421 18.89 3.44 13.03
C ASN A 421 18.31 2.65 11.84
N GLU A 422 19.15 2.34 10.86
CA GLU A 422 18.79 1.50 9.72
C GLU A 422 18.49 0.08 10.17
N TYR A 423 17.43 -0.49 9.60
CA TYR A 423 17.02 -1.87 9.83
C TYR A 423 16.60 -2.52 8.51
N ALA A 424 16.67 -3.84 8.46
CA ALA A 424 16.06 -4.61 7.39
C ALA A 424 15.67 -6.01 7.83
N LEU A 425 14.66 -6.56 7.13
CA LEU A 425 14.27 -7.96 7.14
C LEU A 425 14.49 -8.53 5.75
N ALA A 426 15.18 -9.64 5.64
CA ALA A 426 15.33 -10.37 4.39
C ALA A 426 14.88 -11.82 4.54
N ILE A 427 14.30 -12.37 3.47
CA ILE A 427 14.01 -13.78 3.32
C ILE A 427 14.86 -14.29 2.18
N GLU A 428 15.68 -15.29 2.43
CA GLU A 428 16.53 -15.94 1.44
C GLU A 428 16.23 -17.44 1.37
N ASN A 429 16.79 -18.12 0.39
CA ASN A 429 16.64 -19.58 0.24
C ASN A 429 17.97 -20.27 0.54
N GLU A 430 17.95 -21.23 1.44
CA GLU A 430 19.09 -22.08 1.75
C GLU A 430 18.69 -23.56 1.59
N GLY A 431 19.23 -24.22 0.58
CA GLY A 431 18.94 -25.65 0.33
C GLY A 431 17.44 -25.95 0.10
N GLY A 432 16.69 -25.03 -0.50
CA GLY A 432 15.24 -25.16 -0.74
C GLY A 432 14.36 -24.73 0.44
N LYS A 433 14.93 -24.30 1.56
CA LYS A 433 14.20 -23.83 2.74
C LYS A 433 14.36 -22.33 2.90
N PRO A 434 13.30 -21.57 3.24
CA PRO A 434 13.43 -20.15 3.55
C PRO A 434 14.19 -19.98 4.87
N ILE A 435 15.11 -19.02 4.87
CA ILE A 435 15.80 -18.51 6.06
C ILE A 435 15.48 -17.04 6.25
N TYR A 436 15.40 -16.64 7.51
CA TYR A 436 15.04 -15.28 7.88
C TYR A 436 16.28 -14.58 8.43
N LYS A 437 16.52 -13.36 7.95
CA LYS A 437 17.61 -12.51 8.43
C LYS A 437 17.06 -11.16 8.85
N PHE A 438 17.42 -10.71 10.04
CA PHE A 438 17.12 -9.40 10.54
C PHE A 438 18.40 -8.62 10.73
N PHE A 439 18.45 -7.40 10.25
CA PHE A 439 19.61 -6.53 10.26
C PHE A 439 19.29 -5.27 11.05
N LEU A 440 20.25 -4.85 11.89
CA LEU A 440 20.14 -3.66 12.72
C LEU A 440 21.44 -2.86 12.66
N GLU A 441 21.37 -1.61 12.31
CA GLU A 441 22.49 -0.70 12.50
C GLU A 441 22.57 -0.27 13.96
N LEU A 442 23.71 -0.57 14.61
CA LEU A 442 23.93 -0.30 16.03
C LEU A 442 24.25 1.17 16.27
N SER A 443 23.59 1.76 17.26
CA SER A 443 23.82 3.15 17.70
C SER A 443 24.98 3.27 18.66
N ASP A 444 25.00 2.39 19.67
CA ASP A 444 26.04 2.23 20.68
C ASP A 444 26.49 0.77 20.68
N LYS A 445 27.55 0.49 19.91
CA LYS A 445 28.02 -0.88 19.68
C LYS A 445 28.19 -1.67 20.98
N LYS A 446 28.75 -1.06 22.05
CA LYS A 446 29.00 -1.76 23.30
C LYS A 446 27.70 -2.10 24.03
N LYS A 447 26.80 -1.14 24.14
CA LYS A 447 25.50 -1.32 24.80
C LYS A 447 24.59 -2.26 24.02
N ASP A 448 24.54 -2.07 22.70
CA ASP A 448 23.66 -2.85 21.82
C ASP A 448 24.10 -4.32 21.74
N ILE A 449 25.42 -4.61 21.79
CA ILE A 449 25.94 -5.99 21.92
C ILE A 449 25.46 -6.62 23.23
N GLN A 450 25.53 -5.92 24.34
CA GLN A 450 25.06 -6.44 25.62
C GLN A 450 23.56 -6.77 25.59
N ILE A 451 22.78 -5.95 24.90
CA ILE A 451 21.34 -6.21 24.68
C ILE A 451 21.14 -7.46 23.84
N LEU A 452 21.86 -7.60 22.72
CA LEU A 452 21.79 -8.80 21.87
C LEU A 452 22.19 -10.06 22.62
N GLU A 453 23.25 -10.01 23.44
CA GLU A 453 23.66 -11.12 24.31
C GLU A 453 22.57 -11.48 25.34
N LYS A 454 21.94 -10.45 25.92
CA LYS A 454 20.83 -10.62 26.85
C LYS A 454 19.64 -11.32 26.16
N ILE A 455 19.25 -10.85 24.95
CA ILE A 455 18.20 -11.47 24.14
C ILE A 455 18.54 -12.93 23.84
N ALA A 456 19.75 -13.20 23.34
CA ALA A 456 20.18 -14.56 23.03
C ALA A 456 20.14 -15.49 24.25
N ASN A 457 20.67 -15.04 25.39
CA ASN A 457 20.67 -15.84 26.62
C ASN A 457 19.27 -16.14 27.15
N ASN A 458 18.34 -15.20 26.98
CA ASN A 458 16.95 -15.40 27.40
C ASN A 458 16.15 -16.24 26.40
N PHE A 459 16.43 -16.10 25.10
CA PHE A 459 15.84 -16.98 24.09
C PHE A 459 16.13 -18.46 24.39
N ALA A 460 17.33 -18.77 24.90
CA ALA A 460 17.66 -20.11 25.38
C ALA A 460 16.77 -20.62 26.51
N LYS A 461 16.34 -19.73 27.40
CA LYS A 461 15.49 -20.10 28.55
C LYS A 461 14.03 -20.34 28.16
N ILE A 462 13.54 -19.63 27.10
CA ILE A 462 12.14 -19.69 26.67
C ILE A 462 11.94 -20.71 25.59
N GLY A 463 12.93 -20.90 24.76
CA GLY A 463 12.93 -21.80 23.60
C GLY A 463 12.77 -23.26 23.98
N GLY A 464 11.76 -23.55 24.83
CA GLY A 464 11.20 -24.88 24.95
C GLY A 464 10.68 -25.33 23.60
N VAL A 465 11.58 -25.50 22.64
CA VAL A 465 11.29 -26.28 21.45
C VAL A 465 11.18 -27.70 21.96
N TYR A 466 9.96 -28.20 21.97
CA TYR A 466 9.66 -29.55 22.37
C TYR A 466 9.58 -30.40 21.11
N LYS A 467 10.37 -31.47 21.07
CA LYS A 467 10.17 -32.54 20.09
C LYS A 467 9.14 -33.53 20.64
N GLN A 468 8.34 -34.06 19.75
CA GLN A 468 7.47 -35.17 20.10
C GLN A 468 8.27 -36.48 20.09
N GLU A 469 8.39 -37.12 21.21
CA GLU A 469 8.97 -38.47 21.31
C GLU A 469 7.84 -39.49 21.63
N VAL A 470 7.90 -40.61 20.94
CA VAL A 470 7.01 -41.75 21.24
C VAL A 470 7.68 -42.58 22.28
N ILE A 471 7.13 -42.60 23.50
CA ILE A 471 7.58 -43.49 24.55
C ILE A 471 6.71 -44.76 24.49
N GLU A 472 7.36 -45.90 24.37
CA GLU A 472 6.69 -47.20 24.38
C GLU A 472 6.67 -47.76 25.81
N HIS A 473 5.49 -48.03 26.34
CA HIS A 473 5.26 -48.66 27.64
C HIS A 473 4.79 -50.07 27.40
N THR A 474 5.52 -51.06 27.88
CA THR A 474 5.04 -52.45 27.91
C THR A 474 4.16 -52.63 29.12
N LEU A 475 2.90 -52.92 28.92
CA LEU A 475 1.93 -53.19 29.98
C LEU A 475 2.14 -54.58 30.58
N PRO A 476 1.66 -54.86 31.80
CA PRO A 476 1.85 -56.17 32.47
C PRO A 476 1.30 -57.37 31.69
N ASP A 477 0.38 -57.15 30.76
CA ASP A 477 -0.19 -58.18 29.87
C ASP A 477 0.65 -58.37 28.57
N GLY A 478 1.81 -57.70 28.44
CA GLY A 478 2.68 -57.78 27.29
C GLY A 478 2.27 -56.89 26.11
N THR A 479 1.18 -56.11 26.21
CA THR A 479 0.81 -55.14 25.18
C THR A 479 1.69 -53.90 25.25
N VAL A 480 2.01 -53.30 24.07
CA VAL A 480 2.81 -52.07 23.97
C VAL A 480 1.86 -50.88 23.78
N SER A 481 1.82 -50.00 24.77
CA SER A 481 1.15 -48.72 24.69
C SER A 481 2.16 -47.66 24.22
N LYS A 482 1.77 -46.80 23.26
CA LYS A 482 2.59 -45.72 22.77
C LYS A 482 2.04 -44.38 23.28
N GLU A 483 2.87 -43.65 24.01
CA GLU A 483 2.56 -42.32 24.51
C GLU A 483 3.40 -41.30 23.75
N ILE A 484 2.77 -40.24 23.23
CA ILE A 484 3.47 -39.11 22.61
C ILE A 484 3.72 -38.07 23.69
N VAL A 485 4.96 -37.91 24.09
CA VAL A 485 5.35 -36.92 25.09
C VAL A 485 6.16 -35.79 24.43
N ALA A 486 5.92 -34.57 24.90
CA ALA A 486 6.71 -33.42 24.51
C ALA A 486 8.00 -33.36 25.36
N VAL A 487 9.14 -33.66 24.75
CA VAL A 487 10.44 -33.64 25.42
C VAL A 487 11.20 -32.35 25.00
N PRO A 488 11.77 -31.58 25.97
CA PRO A 488 12.55 -30.39 25.61
C PRO A 488 13.72 -30.75 24.71
N GLU A 489 13.86 -30.04 23.57
CA GLU A 489 15.05 -30.16 22.75
C GLU A 489 16.25 -29.53 23.44
N ALA A 490 17.41 -30.18 23.32
CA ALA A 490 18.65 -29.65 23.86
C ALA A 490 19.07 -28.37 23.10
N ILE A 491 19.17 -27.26 23.81
CA ILE A 491 19.68 -26.00 23.29
C ILE A 491 21.18 -25.92 23.57
N LYS A 492 21.98 -25.77 22.54
CA LYS A 492 23.43 -25.65 22.64
C LYS A 492 23.90 -24.29 22.24
N LYS A 493 24.65 -23.61 23.11
CA LYS A 493 25.34 -22.37 22.75
C LYS A 493 26.55 -22.72 21.84
N GLU A 494 26.60 -22.11 20.67
CA GLU A 494 27.68 -22.24 19.73
C GLU A 494 28.34 -20.88 19.47
N SER A 495 29.64 -20.87 19.27
CA SER A 495 30.41 -19.70 18.84
C SER A 495 31.53 -20.16 17.91
N GLU A 496 31.63 -19.53 16.75
CA GLU A 496 32.66 -19.80 15.76
C GLU A 496 33.22 -18.48 15.25
N ASP A 497 34.54 -18.47 15.01
CA ASP A 497 35.18 -17.38 14.26
C ASP A 497 35.17 -17.72 12.78
N TYR A 498 34.54 -16.89 11.98
CA TYR A 498 34.47 -17.02 10.54
C TYR A 498 35.02 -15.76 9.88
N LYS A 499 36.19 -15.88 9.23
CA LYS A 499 36.91 -14.77 8.59
C LYS A 499 37.18 -13.59 9.57
N GLY A 500 37.52 -13.88 10.82
CA GLY A 500 37.75 -12.86 11.85
C GLY A 500 36.51 -12.24 12.43
N ILE A 501 35.31 -12.75 12.08
CA ILE A 501 34.03 -12.30 12.61
C ILE A 501 33.46 -13.40 13.50
N LYS A 502 33.22 -13.05 14.77
CA LYS A 502 32.63 -13.98 15.73
C LYS A 502 31.13 -14.12 15.47
N ILE A 503 30.69 -15.32 15.10
CA ILE A 503 29.30 -15.73 15.06
C ILE A 503 28.95 -16.37 16.39
N THR A 504 27.91 -15.89 17.05
CA THR A 504 27.43 -16.43 18.33
C THR A 504 25.97 -16.79 18.20
N GLY A 505 25.54 -17.87 18.82
CA GLY A 505 24.12 -18.21 18.81
C GLY A 505 23.78 -19.46 19.59
N LEU A 506 22.54 -19.85 19.41
CA LEU A 506 21.90 -20.98 20.05
C LEU A 506 21.40 -21.92 18.97
N LYS A 507 21.90 -23.14 19.00
CA LYS A 507 21.43 -24.21 18.14
C LYS A 507 20.34 -25.00 18.85
N ILE A 508 19.27 -25.27 18.16
CA ILE A 508 18.12 -26.02 18.69
C ILE A 508 18.16 -27.42 18.07
N GLY A 509 18.27 -28.45 18.93
CA GLY A 509 18.34 -29.84 18.48
C GLY A 509 19.61 -30.14 17.68
N GLY A 510 19.51 -31.12 16.79
CA GLY A 510 20.60 -31.51 15.86
C GLY A 510 20.62 -30.71 14.56
N GLU A 511 19.68 -29.80 14.35
CA GLU A 511 19.50 -29.05 13.11
C GLU A 511 20.35 -27.76 13.06
N SER A 512 20.59 -27.24 11.85
CA SER A 512 21.28 -25.97 11.63
C SER A 512 20.43 -24.73 11.95
N LYS A 513 19.26 -24.92 12.54
CA LYS A 513 18.31 -23.85 12.93
C LYS A 513 18.52 -23.41 14.36
N GLY A 514 18.33 -22.13 14.60
CA GLY A 514 18.50 -21.55 15.92
C GLY A 514 18.32 -20.04 15.93
N PHE A 515 18.92 -19.39 16.88
CA PHE A 515 19.08 -17.94 16.94
C PHE A 515 20.56 -17.61 16.88
N PHE A 516 21.01 -17.10 15.77
CA PHE A 516 22.43 -16.76 15.54
C PHE A 516 22.58 -15.29 15.26
N TYR A 517 23.67 -14.69 15.70
CA TYR A 517 24.01 -13.32 15.34
C TYR A 517 25.50 -13.11 15.16
N ALA A 518 25.83 -12.14 14.34
CA ALA A 518 27.20 -11.62 14.17
C ALA A 518 27.14 -10.10 14.00
N ILE A 519 28.26 -9.44 14.27
CA ILE A 519 28.38 -8.00 14.10
C ILE A 519 29.49 -7.72 13.11
N ILE A 520 29.12 -7.07 12.01
CA ILE A 520 30.01 -6.67 10.93
C ILE A 520 29.98 -5.15 10.85
N ASP A 521 31.12 -4.51 11.04
CA ASP A 521 31.23 -3.06 11.18
C ASP A 521 30.35 -2.56 12.35
N ASN A 522 29.21 -1.92 12.05
CA ASN A 522 28.20 -1.51 13.01
C ASN A 522 26.83 -2.16 12.75
N ILE A 523 26.77 -3.18 11.88
CA ILE A 523 25.52 -3.90 11.57
C ILE A 523 25.49 -5.21 12.34
N ALA A 524 24.46 -5.40 13.16
CA ALA A 524 24.12 -6.70 13.72
C ALA A 524 23.28 -7.47 12.71
N ILE A 525 23.70 -8.68 12.37
CA ILE A 525 22.98 -9.62 11.52
C ILE A 525 22.46 -10.72 12.42
N ILE A 526 21.17 -10.93 12.45
CA ILE A 526 20.48 -11.96 13.22
C ILE A 526 19.81 -12.91 12.22
N SER A 527 19.97 -14.22 12.40
CA SER A 527 19.37 -15.23 11.52
C SER A 527 18.95 -16.47 12.28
N ASP A 528 18.00 -17.20 11.72
CA ASP A 528 17.62 -18.54 12.14
C ASP A 528 18.55 -19.63 11.59
N SER A 529 19.51 -19.25 10.71
CA SER A 529 20.52 -20.13 10.13
C SER A 529 21.94 -19.64 10.42
N PHE A 530 22.79 -20.55 10.89
CA PHE A 530 24.22 -20.29 11.08
C PHE A 530 24.94 -20.01 9.75
N ASN A 531 24.63 -20.81 8.72
CA ASN A 531 25.17 -20.60 7.38
C ASN A 531 24.63 -19.31 6.74
N GLY A 532 23.39 -18.91 7.07
CA GLY A 532 22.83 -17.65 6.66
C GLY A 532 23.67 -16.45 7.10
N ILE A 533 24.25 -16.48 8.31
CA ILE A 533 25.19 -15.46 8.78
C ILE A 533 26.50 -15.51 7.96
N LYS A 534 27.09 -16.71 7.77
CA LYS A 534 28.33 -16.88 6.96
C LYS A 534 28.14 -16.34 5.55
N ASN A 535 26.99 -16.65 4.93
CA ASN A 535 26.64 -16.13 3.62
C ASN A 535 26.64 -14.59 3.61
N SER A 536 26.03 -13.94 4.60
CA SER A 536 26.02 -12.46 4.67
C SER A 536 27.42 -11.85 4.83
N ILE A 537 28.34 -12.55 5.53
CA ILE A 537 29.74 -12.14 5.62
C ILE A 537 30.42 -12.22 4.23
N ASP A 538 30.17 -13.31 3.51
CA ASP A 538 30.77 -13.54 2.19
C ASP A 538 30.23 -12.57 1.12
N LEU A 539 28.93 -12.23 1.18
CA LEU A 539 28.29 -11.32 0.24
C LEU A 539 28.89 -9.91 0.23
N LYS A 540 29.37 -9.43 1.38
CA LYS A 540 30.06 -8.15 1.48
C LYS A 540 31.35 -8.16 0.63
N GLU A 541 32.11 -9.27 0.64
CA GLU A 541 33.35 -9.41 -0.10
C GLU A 541 33.10 -9.70 -1.59
N ASN A 542 32.20 -10.64 -1.88
CA ASN A 542 31.97 -11.20 -3.22
C ASN A 542 31.07 -10.32 -4.12
N LYS A 543 30.43 -9.30 -3.55
CA LYS A 543 29.55 -8.38 -4.26
C LYS A 543 28.36 -9.04 -4.99
N SER A 544 27.96 -10.26 -4.63
CA SER A 544 26.74 -10.93 -5.15
C SER A 544 25.52 -10.59 -4.28
N ASN A 545 25.31 -9.31 -4.05
CA ASN A 545 24.34 -8.79 -3.11
C ASN A 545 23.35 -7.81 -3.77
N LEU A 546 22.26 -7.49 -3.07
CA LEU A 546 21.22 -6.59 -3.56
C LEU A 546 21.76 -5.19 -3.93
N LYS A 547 22.79 -4.69 -3.22
CA LYS A 547 23.34 -3.36 -3.46
C LYS A 547 23.87 -3.16 -4.88
N VAL A 548 24.33 -4.24 -5.53
CA VAL A 548 24.89 -4.22 -6.89
C VAL A 548 24.07 -5.01 -7.90
N SER A 549 22.98 -5.64 -7.47
CA SER A 549 22.08 -6.39 -8.34
C SER A 549 21.34 -5.46 -9.29
N ASP A 550 21.61 -5.57 -10.59
CA ASP A 550 20.96 -4.75 -11.63
C ASP A 550 19.43 -4.93 -11.60
N THR A 551 18.96 -6.15 -11.37
CA THR A 551 17.52 -6.45 -11.29
C THR A 551 16.90 -5.70 -10.12
N PHE A 552 17.45 -5.84 -8.91
CA PHE A 552 16.94 -5.16 -7.73
C PHE A 552 17.01 -3.64 -7.87
N LEU A 553 18.14 -3.11 -8.35
CA LEU A 553 18.31 -1.67 -8.54
C LEU A 553 17.34 -1.09 -9.56
N LYS A 554 17.06 -1.80 -10.65
CA LYS A 554 16.06 -1.39 -11.64
C LYS A 554 14.66 -1.27 -11.01
N LEU A 555 14.30 -2.20 -10.13
CA LEU A 555 12.99 -2.26 -9.49
C LEU A 555 12.86 -1.21 -8.36
N ILE A 556 13.93 -1.01 -7.59
CA ILE A 556 13.87 -0.22 -6.35
C ILE A 556 14.25 1.26 -6.54
N THR A 557 15.11 1.60 -7.53
CA THR A 557 15.54 2.99 -7.76
C THR A 557 14.39 3.99 -7.91
N PRO A 558 13.27 3.67 -8.59
CA PRO A 558 12.13 4.59 -8.70
C PRO A 558 11.51 4.93 -7.34
N VAL A 559 11.59 4.01 -6.37
CA VAL A 559 11.00 4.14 -5.03
C VAL A 559 11.98 4.70 -4.03
N LEU A 560 13.21 4.21 -4.00
CA LEU A 560 14.25 4.51 -3.00
C LEU A 560 14.52 6.02 -2.85
N LYS A 561 14.50 6.75 -3.96
CA LYS A 561 14.84 8.19 -3.97
C LYS A 561 13.93 9.04 -3.08
N ASN A 562 12.71 8.58 -2.84
CA ASN A 562 11.67 9.36 -2.17
C ASN A 562 10.99 8.60 -1.03
N SER A 563 11.56 7.48 -0.56
CA SER A 563 10.93 6.64 0.46
C SER A 563 11.74 6.61 1.74
N ASP A 564 11.05 6.54 2.86
CA ASP A 564 11.59 6.32 4.19
C ASP A 564 11.79 4.83 4.47
N GLU A 565 11.04 3.99 3.73
CA GLU A 565 11.12 2.53 3.73
C GLU A 565 10.95 1.99 2.32
N ILE A 566 11.55 0.85 2.05
CA ILE A 566 11.40 0.12 0.79
C ILE A 566 11.04 -1.34 1.04
N SER A 567 10.32 -1.91 0.09
CA SER A 567 9.98 -3.33 0.05
C SER A 567 10.26 -3.92 -1.33
N TYR A 568 10.68 -5.17 -1.33
CA TYR A 568 10.87 -5.99 -2.51
C TYR A 568 10.42 -7.41 -2.22
N PHE A 569 9.64 -8.00 -3.12
CA PHE A 569 9.18 -9.38 -3.04
C PHE A 569 9.29 -10.03 -4.42
N ASN A 570 10.02 -11.12 -4.50
CA ASN A 570 10.03 -11.99 -5.67
C ASN A 570 8.91 -13.02 -5.54
N LEU A 571 7.71 -12.69 -6.00
CA LEU A 571 6.54 -13.56 -5.88
C LEU A 571 6.69 -14.84 -6.67
N ALA A 572 7.35 -14.79 -7.82
CA ALA A 572 7.57 -15.97 -8.65
C ALA A 572 8.37 -17.05 -7.93
N LYS A 573 9.32 -16.65 -7.05
CA LYS A 573 10.10 -17.58 -6.23
C LYS A 573 9.44 -17.91 -4.89
N LEU A 574 8.78 -16.94 -4.25
CA LEU A 574 8.09 -17.12 -2.96
C LEU A 574 6.86 -18.02 -3.07
N LEU A 575 6.08 -17.84 -4.13
CA LEU A 575 4.79 -18.48 -4.36
C LEU A 575 4.70 -18.99 -5.81
N PRO A 576 5.53 -19.99 -6.19
CA PRO A 576 5.64 -20.42 -7.58
C PRO A 576 4.32 -20.96 -8.19
N ASN A 577 3.41 -21.41 -7.33
CA ASN A 577 2.10 -21.93 -7.74
C ASN A 577 0.96 -20.89 -7.68
N LEU A 578 1.28 -19.61 -7.37
CA LEU A 578 0.28 -18.57 -7.32
C LEU A 578 -0.14 -18.21 -8.77
N PRO A 579 -1.42 -18.38 -9.16
CA PRO A 579 -1.90 -18.09 -10.51
C PRO A 579 -2.09 -16.58 -10.71
N LEU A 580 -1.05 -15.80 -10.43
CA LEU A 580 -1.06 -14.36 -10.68
C LEU A 580 -0.02 -14.00 -11.74
N PRO A 581 -0.36 -13.06 -12.63
CA PRO A 581 0.55 -12.58 -13.67
C PRO A 581 1.65 -11.67 -13.13
N ILE A 582 1.92 -11.69 -11.83
CA ILE A 582 2.88 -10.80 -11.16
C ILE A 582 4.11 -11.61 -10.76
N SER A 583 5.29 -11.18 -11.22
CA SER A 583 6.57 -11.78 -10.88
C SER A 583 7.18 -11.19 -9.61
N GLU A 584 7.14 -9.86 -9.51
CA GLU A 584 7.79 -9.12 -8.42
C GLU A 584 6.93 -7.95 -7.97
N ILE A 585 7.11 -7.58 -6.70
CA ILE A 585 6.57 -6.34 -6.14
C ILE A 585 7.75 -5.52 -5.62
N SER A 586 7.78 -4.25 -5.96
CA SER A 586 8.68 -3.27 -5.34
C SER A 586 7.89 -2.08 -4.85
N GLY A 587 8.21 -1.58 -3.68
CA GLY A 587 7.42 -0.51 -3.09
C GLY A 587 8.20 0.38 -2.13
N GLY A 588 7.58 1.47 -1.74
CA GLY A 588 8.12 2.38 -0.75
C GLY A 588 7.05 3.19 -0.05
N ASN A 589 7.33 3.51 1.20
CA ASN A 589 6.48 4.30 2.08
C ASN A 589 7.14 5.63 2.39
N ASN A 590 6.34 6.69 2.40
CA ASN A 590 6.71 8.02 2.89
C ASN A 590 5.80 8.41 4.04
N TYR A 591 6.38 8.79 5.15
CA TYR A 591 5.67 9.22 6.34
C TYR A 591 5.54 10.74 6.37
N PHE A 592 4.31 11.21 6.58
CA PHE A 592 3.97 12.64 6.72
C PHE A 592 3.25 12.87 8.05
N ASP A 593 3.19 14.11 8.48
CA ASP A 593 2.53 14.46 9.75
C ASP A 593 1.06 14.02 9.81
N ASP A 594 0.38 14.00 8.67
CA ASP A 594 -1.04 13.71 8.52
C ASP A 594 -1.35 12.37 7.85
N GLY A 595 -0.33 11.54 7.57
CA GLY A 595 -0.57 10.24 6.95
C GLY A 595 0.66 9.58 6.32
N ILE A 596 0.40 8.52 5.58
CA ILE A 596 1.41 7.70 4.90
C ILE A 596 1.05 7.63 3.43
N VAL A 597 2.00 7.96 2.56
CA VAL A 597 1.88 7.71 1.12
C VAL A 597 2.70 6.49 0.78
N SER A 598 2.06 5.50 0.17
CA SER A 598 2.74 4.30 -0.33
C SER A 598 2.61 4.20 -1.85
N ILE A 599 3.67 3.75 -2.50
CA ILE A 599 3.66 3.41 -3.92
C ILE A 599 4.26 2.02 -4.07
N ASN A 600 3.48 1.11 -4.62
CA ASN A 600 3.91 -0.25 -4.90
C ASN A 600 3.78 -0.51 -6.40
N TYR A 601 4.83 -1.02 -7.01
CA TYR A 601 4.87 -1.46 -8.40
C TYR A 601 4.71 -2.97 -8.46
N LEU A 602 3.76 -3.42 -9.26
CA LEU A 602 3.48 -4.82 -9.53
C LEU A 602 4.03 -5.13 -10.92
N HIS A 603 5.12 -5.87 -10.99
CA HIS A 603 5.79 -6.22 -12.24
C HIS A 603 5.15 -7.48 -12.82
N VAL A 604 4.67 -7.37 -14.05
CA VAL A 604 4.04 -8.49 -14.78
C VAL A 604 5.13 -9.42 -15.31
N LYS A 605 4.86 -10.75 -15.33
CA LYS A 605 5.77 -11.79 -15.83
C LYS A 605 6.05 -11.62 -17.31
#